data_44e2321ac2a580c132ed7a6294f9aa71
#
_entry.id   44e2321ac2a580c132ed7a6294f9aa71
#
_cell.length_a   1.000
_cell.length_b   1.000
_cell.length_c   1.000
_cell.angle_alpha   90.00
_cell.angle_beta   90.00
_cell.angle_gamma   90.00
#
_symmetry.space_group_name_H-M   'P 1'
#
loop_
_entity.id
_entity.type
_entity.pdbx_description
1 polymer ?
#
loop_
_entity_poly.entity_id
_entity_poly.type
_entity_poly.pdbx_seq_one_letter_code
_entity_poly.pdbx_strand_id
1 'polypeptide(L)'
;MRSTLNFNSHWQFTKPGAAPVAVTLPHTWNAADGTDGGNDYFRGTCIYTKEFAAPAHADDEEVWLEFEGAAMTAVVTLNNQELTRHAGGYSTFRVNLTPALAAQNTLTVTVDNSTNRTVYPQKADFTFYGGIYRDVHILIVPHSHFALGNHGAPALRVTPEVSDDLHSASVTVEAACE
;
A
#
# COMPACT_ATOMS: atom_id res chain seq x y z
N MET A 1 -18.51 -8.23 -9.53
CA MET A 1 -18.67 -6.97 -8.71
C MET A 1 -17.45 -6.84 -7.83
N ARG A 2 -16.87 -5.65 -7.65
CA ARG A 2 -15.70 -5.45 -6.76
C ARG A 2 -16.06 -5.75 -5.31
N SER A 3 -15.23 -6.58 -4.66
CA SER A 3 -15.27 -6.82 -3.21
C SER A 3 -14.03 -6.23 -2.55
N THR A 4 -14.19 -5.75 -1.33
CA THR A 4 -13.07 -5.21 -0.52
C THR A 4 -13.08 -5.91 0.84
N LEU A 5 -11.96 -6.53 1.20
CA LEU A 5 -11.80 -7.23 2.47
C LEU A 5 -10.74 -6.51 3.30
N ASN A 6 -11.04 -6.26 4.57
CA ASN A 6 -10.04 -5.73 5.50
C ASN A 6 -8.92 -6.75 5.73
N PHE A 7 -7.67 -6.30 5.65
CA PHE A 7 -6.50 -7.15 5.76
C PHE A 7 -5.54 -6.75 6.90
N ASN A 8 -5.99 -5.94 7.84
CA ASN A 8 -5.18 -5.30 8.88
C ASN A 8 -4.75 -6.22 10.02
N SER A 9 -5.49 -7.30 10.31
CA SER A 9 -5.23 -8.15 11.47
C SER A 9 -4.13 -9.19 11.22
N HIS A 10 -3.58 -9.76 12.31
CA HIS A 10 -2.67 -10.93 12.29
C HIS A 10 -1.39 -10.75 11.48
N TRP A 11 -0.73 -9.62 11.60
CA TRP A 11 0.61 -9.40 11.07
C TRP A 11 1.67 -9.70 12.11
N GLN A 12 2.86 -10.11 11.65
CA GLN A 12 4.08 -10.16 12.43
C GLN A 12 4.99 -9.03 11.98
N PHE A 13 5.47 -8.25 12.92
CA PHE A 13 6.42 -7.18 12.69
C PHE A 13 7.79 -7.54 13.24
N THR A 14 8.85 -7.32 12.47
CA THR A 14 10.22 -7.59 12.85
C THR A 14 11.10 -6.37 12.64
N LYS A 15 11.68 -5.84 13.70
CA LYS A 15 12.73 -4.82 13.69
C LYS A 15 14.09 -5.52 13.63
N PRO A 16 15.13 -4.95 12.98
CA PRO A 16 16.45 -5.55 12.93
C PRO A 16 16.98 -5.94 14.31
N GLY A 17 17.42 -7.19 14.45
CA GLY A 17 17.95 -7.72 15.70
C GLY A 17 16.92 -8.07 16.78
N ALA A 18 15.62 -7.91 16.50
CA ALA A 18 14.55 -8.27 17.43
C ALA A 18 13.77 -9.49 16.96
N ALA A 19 13.12 -10.17 17.90
CA ALA A 19 12.16 -11.23 17.57
C ALA A 19 10.88 -10.63 16.94
N PRO A 20 10.17 -11.40 16.08
CA PRO A 20 8.88 -10.99 15.56
C PRO A 20 7.86 -10.72 16.68
N VAL A 21 7.03 -9.69 16.52
CA VAL A 21 5.93 -9.37 17.42
C VAL A 21 4.62 -9.27 16.64
N ALA A 22 3.53 -9.76 17.22
CA ALA A 22 2.20 -9.66 16.60
C ALA A 22 1.72 -8.22 16.60
N VAL A 23 1.23 -7.74 15.45
CA VAL A 23 0.68 -6.41 15.29
C VAL A 23 -0.61 -6.42 14.48
N THR A 24 -1.39 -5.36 14.65
CA THR A 24 -2.53 -5.04 13.79
C THR A 24 -2.24 -3.71 13.10
N LEU A 25 -2.52 -3.62 11.82
CA LEU A 25 -2.40 -2.38 11.06
C LEU A 25 -3.63 -1.47 11.33
N PRO A 26 -3.47 -0.16 11.23
CA PRO A 26 -2.25 0.61 10.98
C PRO A 26 -1.20 0.47 12.09
N HIS A 27 0.09 0.41 11.71
CA HIS A 27 1.18 0.25 12.66
C HIS A 27 2.40 1.10 12.25
N THR A 28 3.01 1.76 13.22
CA THR A 28 4.31 2.41 13.08
C THR A 28 5.25 1.96 14.19
N TRP A 29 6.50 1.67 13.84
CA TRP A 29 7.51 1.34 14.85
C TRP A 29 8.08 2.56 15.56
N ASN A 30 7.72 3.76 15.10
CA ASN A 30 8.15 5.01 15.73
C ASN A 30 7.07 5.61 16.67
N ALA A 31 6.07 4.83 17.09
CA ALA A 31 5.01 5.34 17.95
C ALA A 31 5.52 5.86 19.32
N ALA A 32 6.58 5.26 19.85
CA ALA A 32 7.22 5.66 21.09
C ALA A 32 8.60 6.29 20.89
N ASP A 33 9.28 6.00 19.79
CA ASP A 33 10.60 6.51 19.46
C ASP A 33 10.60 8.06 19.41
N GLY A 34 11.62 8.68 20.01
CA GLY A 34 11.77 10.14 20.02
C GLY A 34 10.88 10.88 21.00
N THR A 35 10.01 10.17 21.74
CA THR A 35 9.17 10.72 22.80
C THR A 35 9.56 10.18 24.19
N ASP A 36 10.53 9.29 24.23
CA ASP A 36 10.97 8.51 25.38
C ASP A 36 12.12 9.13 26.20
N GLY A 37 12.40 10.41 25.98
CA GLY A 37 13.40 11.13 26.76
C GLY A 37 14.70 11.46 26.05
N GLY A 38 14.71 11.49 24.72
CA GLY A 38 15.74 12.20 23.99
C GLY A 38 16.66 11.36 23.11
N ASN A 39 16.22 10.21 22.68
CA ASN A 39 16.91 9.46 21.66
C ASN A 39 16.33 9.75 20.27
N ASP A 40 17.18 9.66 19.26
CA ASP A 40 16.71 9.66 17.88
C ASP A 40 15.79 8.47 17.62
N TYR A 41 14.75 8.70 16.87
CA TYR A 41 13.86 7.62 16.43
C TYR A 41 14.55 6.73 15.39
N PHE A 42 14.21 5.44 15.39
CA PHE A 42 14.80 4.48 14.48
C PHE A 42 14.38 4.75 13.03
N ARG A 43 15.37 4.90 12.16
CA ARG A 43 15.20 4.94 10.70
C ARG A 43 15.96 3.80 10.07
N GLY A 44 15.28 2.99 9.28
CA GLY A 44 15.85 1.81 8.66
C GLY A 44 14.79 0.87 8.10
N THR A 45 15.22 -0.31 7.73
CA THR A 45 14.37 -1.34 7.14
C THR A 45 13.78 -2.23 8.23
N CYS A 46 12.45 -2.41 8.19
CA CYS A 46 11.72 -3.37 9.01
C CYS A 46 10.87 -4.29 8.11
N ILE A 47 10.44 -5.42 8.66
CA ILE A 47 9.74 -6.46 7.92
C ILE A 47 8.37 -6.73 8.56
N TYR A 48 7.35 -6.77 7.74
CA TYR A 48 6.02 -7.27 8.07
C TYR A 48 5.79 -8.58 7.35
N THR A 49 5.30 -9.59 8.06
CA THR A 49 4.92 -10.88 7.47
C THR A 49 3.51 -11.26 7.85
N LYS A 50 2.81 -11.95 6.96
CA LYS A 50 1.48 -12.48 7.21
C LYS A 50 1.27 -13.76 6.45
N GLU A 51 0.80 -14.79 7.16
CA GLU A 51 0.29 -16.02 6.55
C GLU A 51 -1.21 -15.93 6.36
N PHE A 52 -1.72 -16.36 5.20
CA PHE A 52 -3.14 -16.31 4.91
C PHE A 52 -3.56 -17.33 3.85
N ALA A 53 -4.79 -17.82 3.97
CA ALA A 53 -5.43 -18.60 2.92
C ALA A 53 -5.89 -17.67 1.79
N ALA A 54 -5.82 -18.13 0.55
CA ALA A 54 -6.37 -17.36 -0.56
C ALA A 54 -7.84 -16.98 -0.29
N PRO A 55 -8.24 -15.73 -0.53
CA PRO A 55 -9.64 -15.36 -0.45
C PRO A 55 -10.45 -16.10 -1.52
N ALA A 56 -11.70 -16.38 -1.24
CA ALA A 56 -12.60 -16.98 -2.24
C ALA A 56 -12.78 -15.99 -3.41
N HIS A 57 -12.48 -16.44 -4.62
CA HIS A 57 -12.66 -15.71 -5.88
C HIS A 57 -12.98 -16.69 -7.00
N ALA A 58 -13.60 -16.22 -8.06
CA ALA A 58 -13.89 -17.01 -9.25
C ALA A 58 -12.69 -17.03 -10.21
N ASP A 59 -12.68 -17.96 -11.17
CA ASP A 59 -11.59 -18.09 -12.14
C ASP A 59 -11.46 -16.87 -13.09
N ASP A 60 -12.53 -16.07 -13.20
CA ASP A 60 -12.60 -14.84 -13.98
C ASP A 60 -12.44 -13.57 -13.09
N GLU A 61 -11.94 -13.72 -11.87
CA GLU A 61 -11.65 -12.63 -10.97
C GLU A 61 -10.16 -12.55 -10.66
N GLU A 62 -9.72 -11.36 -10.32
CA GLU A 62 -8.37 -11.06 -9.86
C GLU A 62 -8.36 -10.65 -8.40
N VAL A 63 -7.29 -11.03 -7.70
CA VAL A 63 -7.04 -10.68 -6.30
C VAL A 63 -5.92 -9.66 -6.25
N TRP A 64 -6.21 -8.47 -5.76
CA TRP A 64 -5.28 -7.37 -5.59
C TRP A 64 -5.08 -7.04 -4.12
N LEU A 65 -3.89 -6.60 -3.78
CA LEU A 65 -3.57 -6.05 -2.46
C LEU A 65 -3.40 -4.53 -2.59
N GLU A 66 -4.14 -3.78 -1.78
CA GLU A 66 -4.07 -2.33 -1.70
C GLU A 66 -3.47 -1.90 -0.38
N PHE A 67 -2.44 -1.07 -0.44
CA PHE A 67 -1.89 -0.34 0.69
C PHE A 67 -2.27 1.12 0.56
N GLU A 68 -2.93 1.68 1.55
CA GLU A 68 -3.26 3.11 1.56
C GLU A 68 -2.05 3.98 1.87
N GLY A 69 -1.00 3.41 2.47
CA GLY A 69 0.28 4.07 2.70
C GLY A 69 1.25 3.22 3.50
N ALA A 70 2.52 3.23 3.05
CA ALA A 70 3.65 2.60 3.73
C ALA A 70 4.89 3.49 3.60
N ALA A 71 5.44 3.93 4.70
CA ALA A 71 6.51 4.93 4.68
C ALA A 71 7.90 4.33 4.92
N MET A 72 8.85 4.66 4.01
CA MET A 72 8.80 5.58 2.84
C MET A 72 8.88 4.80 1.53
N THR A 73 9.52 3.65 1.54
CA THR A 73 9.59 2.69 0.44
C THR A 73 9.12 1.32 0.92
N ALA A 74 8.53 0.56 0.01
CA ALA A 74 8.06 -0.79 0.32
C ALA A 74 8.44 -1.76 -0.80
N VAL A 75 8.78 -2.99 -0.42
CA VAL A 75 8.94 -4.14 -1.33
C VAL A 75 7.94 -5.19 -0.89
N VAL A 76 7.09 -5.62 -1.80
CA VAL A 76 6.06 -6.63 -1.55
C VAL A 76 6.46 -7.94 -2.21
N THR A 77 6.55 -8.99 -1.41
CA THR A 77 6.93 -10.35 -1.83
C THR A 77 5.83 -11.32 -1.41
N LEU A 78 5.34 -12.14 -2.33
CA LEU A 78 4.39 -13.22 -2.07
C LEU A 78 5.04 -14.55 -2.41
N ASN A 79 5.02 -15.50 -1.47
CA ASN A 79 5.58 -16.86 -1.66
C ASN A 79 7.02 -16.85 -2.21
N ASN A 80 7.85 -15.94 -1.70
CA ASN A 80 9.24 -15.69 -2.12
C ASN A 80 9.40 -15.06 -3.52
N GLN A 81 8.32 -14.66 -4.18
CA GLN A 81 8.35 -13.92 -5.43
C GLN A 81 8.15 -12.43 -5.15
N GLU A 82 9.11 -11.60 -5.52
CA GLU A 82 8.93 -10.14 -5.47
C GLU A 82 7.89 -9.72 -6.53
N LEU A 83 6.84 -9.03 -6.08
CA LEU A 83 5.74 -8.59 -6.94
C LEU A 83 5.86 -7.12 -7.31
N THR A 84 6.29 -6.26 -6.38
CA THR A 84 6.40 -4.83 -6.64
C THR A 84 7.35 -4.14 -5.68
N ARG A 85 7.85 -2.99 -6.13
CA ARG A 85 8.54 -1.98 -5.32
C ARG A 85 7.78 -0.68 -5.41
N HIS A 86 7.54 -0.06 -4.27
CA HIS A 86 6.87 1.22 -4.17
C HIS A 86 7.79 2.24 -3.51
N ALA A 87 7.83 3.46 -4.07
CA ALA A 87 8.58 4.58 -3.54
C ALA A 87 7.65 5.79 -3.42
N GLY A 88 7.29 6.13 -2.19
CA GLY A 88 6.35 7.20 -1.89
C GLY A 88 5.56 6.90 -0.61
N GLY A 89 5.94 7.54 0.49
CA GLY A 89 5.41 7.19 1.82
C GLY A 89 3.93 7.52 2.02
N TYR A 90 3.31 8.32 1.16
CA TYR A 90 1.99 8.91 1.41
C TYR A 90 0.93 8.54 0.37
N SER A 91 1.31 7.84 -0.67
CA SER A 91 0.41 7.44 -1.75
C SER A 91 -0.07 6.01 -1.59
N THR A 92 -1.31 5.77 -1.99
CA THR A 92 -1.85 4.43 -2.16
C THR A 92 -1.13 3.71 -3.29
N PHE A 93 -0.87 2.43 -3.11
CA PHE A 93 -0.38 1.57 -4.18
C PHE A 93 -1.05 0.21 -4.13
N ARG A 94 -1.09 -0.46 -5.27
CA ARG A 94 -1.74 -1.75 -5.44
C ARG A 94 -0.81 -2.73 -6.12
N VAL A 95 -1.00 -4.00 -5.83
CA VAL A 95 -0.26 -5.10 -6.44
C VAL A 95 -1.20 -6.27 -6.73
N ASN A 96 -1.14 -6.80 -7.96
CA ASN A 96 -1.88 -7.99 -8.35
C ASN A 96 -1.22 -9.21 -7.72
N LEU A 97 -1.95 -9.93 -6.87
CA LEU A 97 -1.49 -11.17 -6.23
C LEU A 97 -1.79 -12.41 -7.10
N THR A 98 -2.77 -12.33 -7.98
CA THR A 98 -3.32 -13.47 -8.74
C THR A 98 -2.25 -14.36 -9.35
N PRO A 99 -1.20 -13.83 -10.03
CA PRO A 99 -0.20 -14.67 -10.69
C PRO A 99 0.68 -15.51 -9.74
N ALA A 100 0.77 -15.13 -8.47
CA ALA A 100 1.61 -15.79 -7.47
C ALA A 100 0.79 -16.38 -6.30
N LEU A 101 -0.55 -16.29 -6.38
CA LEU A 101 -1.45 -16.73 -5.32
C LEU A 101 -1.51 -18.26 -5.27
N ALA A 102 -1.38 -18.82 -4.08
CA ALA A 102 -1.54 -20.24 -3.78
C ALA A 102 -2.67 -20.43 -2.75
N ALA A 103 -3.07 -21.68 -2.48
CA ALA A 103 -4.10 -21.95 -1.45
C ALA A 103 -3.70 -21.43 -0.05
N GLN A 104 -2.39 -21.50 0.29
CA GLN A 104 -1.81 -20.90 1.49
C GLN A 104 -0.63 -20.02 1.05
N ASN A 105 -0.53 -18.86 1.64
CA ASN A 105 0.38 -17.81 1.19
C ASN A 105 1.17 -17.23 2.36
N THR A 106 2.42 -16.88 2.08
CA THR A 106 3.26 -16.06 2.94
C THR A 106 3.53 -14.73 2.24
N LEU A 107 2.98 -13.66 2.78
CA LEU A 107 3.21 -12.30 2.33
C LEU A 107 4.31 -11.67 3.19
N THR A 108 5.32 -11.09 2.54
CA THR A 108 6.37 -10.32 3.20
C THR A 108 6.37 -8.91 2.61
N VAL A 109 6.34 -7.91 3.49
CA VAL A 109 6.44 -6.50 3.12
C VAL A 109 7.64 -5.90 3.85
N THR A 110 8.67 -5.60 3.11
CA THR A 110 9.84 -4.88 3.62
C THR A 110 9.58 -3.38 3.48
N VAL A 111 9.60 -2.66 4.59
CA VAL A 111 9.35 -1.21 4.63
C VAL A 111 10.59 -0.51 5.17
N ASP A 112 10.98 0.59 4.53
CA ASP A 112 12.17 1.35 4.89
C ASP A 112 11.87 2.86 4.97
N ASN A 113 12.20 3.49 6.10
CA ASN A 113 12.10 4.93 6.31
C ASN A 113 13.46 5.62 6.42
N SER A 114 14.55 4.99 5.97
CA SER A 114 15.88 5.59 5.89
C SER A 114 15.88 6.84 5.03
N THR A 115 16.91 7.66 5.17
CA THR A 115 17.13 8.81 4.28
C THR A 115 17.22 8.36 2.83
N ASN A 116 16.31 8.86 2.00
CA ASN A 116 16.23 8.51 0.60
C ASN A 116 16.18 9.79 -0.24
N ARG A 117 17.08 9.91 -1.24
CA ARG A 117 17.19 11.11 -2.08
C ARG A 117 16.13 11.20 -3.18
N THR A 118 15.42 10.12 -3.44
CA THR A 118 14.43 10.02 -4.53
C THR A 118 12.99 10.05 -4.04
N VAL A 119 12.77 10.05 -2.72
CA VAL A 119 11.45 10.06 -2.11
C VAL A 119 11.25 11.33 -1.27
N TYR A 120 10.17 12.03 -1.50
CA TYR A 120 9.79 13.22 -0.73
C TYR A 120 8.98 12.83 0.53
N PRO A 121 9.05 13.65 1.60
CA PRO A 121 9.91 14.82 1.79
C PRO A 121 11.36 14.43 2.12
N GLN A 122 12.32 15.27 1.70
CA GLN A 122 13.74 15.08 1.99
C GLN A 122 14.13 15.63 3.36
N LYS A 123 13.49 16.74 3.76
CA LYS A 123 13.66 17.43 5.03
C LYS A 123 12.30 17.95 5.50
N ALA A 124 12.05 17.87 6.78
CA ALA A 124 10.86 18.40 7.42
C ALA A 124 11.12 18.57 8.93
N ASP A 125 10.28 19.31 9.59
CA ASP A 125 10.26 19.53 11.04
C ASP A 125 9.34 18.53 11.76
N PHE A 126 9.05 17.40 11.13
CA PHE A 126 8.26 16.32 11.72
C PHE A 126 9.01 14.97 11.63
N THR A 127 8.60 14.01 12.45
CA THR A 127 9.13 12.65 12.44
C THR A 127 8.75 11.92 11.15
N PHE A 128 9.73 11.32 10.50
CA PHE A 128 9.51 10.42 9.35
C PHE A 128 9.10 9.05 9.85
N TYR A 129 7.86 8.91 10.27
CA TYR A 129 7.31 7.66 10.78
C TYR A 129 7.44 6.53 9.75
N GLY A 130 8.03 5.42 10.19
CA GLY A 130 8.13 4.21 9.38
C GLY A 130 7.03 3.22 9.71
N GLY A 131 6.59 2.45 8.72
CA GLY A 131 5.62 1.38 8.89
C GLY A 131 4.51 1.36 7.85
N ILE A 132 3.64 0.37 7.98
CA ILE A 132 2.36 0.33 7.26
C ILE A 132 1.36 1.06 8.14
N TYR A 133 1.32 2.38 8.00
CA TYR A 133 0.64 3.29 8.93
C TYR A 133 -0.78 3.67 8.50
N ARG A 134 -1.27 3.07 7.41
CA ARG A 134 -2.65 3.14 6.94
C ARG A 134 -3.20 1.74 6.69
N ASP A 135 -4.46 1.67 6.33
CA ASP A 135 -5.16 0.40 6.11
C ASP A 135 -4.62 -0.37 4.92
N VAL A 136 -4.78 -1.69 5.00
CA VAL A 136 -4.48 -2.62 3.93
C VAL A 136 -5.73 -3.42 3.60
N HIS A 137 -6.02 -3.57 2.32
CA HIS A 137 -7.20 -4.25 1.82
C HIS A 137 -6.86 -5.29 0.75
N ILE A 138 -7.61 -6.38 0.72
CA ILE A 138 -7.71 -7.22 -0.45
C ILE A 138 -8.89 -6.73 -1.29
N LEU A 139 -8.64 -6.54 -2.59
CA LEU A 139 -9.66 -6.23 -3.57
C LEU A 139 -9.83 -7.45 -4.46
N ILE A 140 -11.08 -7.87 -4.67
CA ILE A 140 -11.43 -8.91 -5.62
C ILE A 140 -12.24 -8.23 -6.72
N VAL A 141 -11.79 -8.34 -7.96
CA VAL A 141 -12.38 -7.66 -9.11
C VAL A 141 -12.53 -8.64 -10.29
N PRO A 142 -13.55 -8.51 -11.13
CA PRO A 142 -13.61 -9.29 -12.37
C PRO A 142 -12.44 -8.94 -13.30
N HIS A 143 -12.06 -9.79 -14.22
CA HIS A 143 -10.98 -9.51 -15.19
C HIS A 143 -11.20 -8.21 -15.97
N SER A 144 -12.45 -7.87 -16.26
CA SER A 144 -12.77 -6.58 -16.87
C SER A 144 -13.15 -5.59 -15.79
N HIS A 145 -12.25 -4.67 -15.48
CA HIS A 145 -12.44 -3.67 -14.45
C HIS A 145 -11.76 -2.33 -14.80
N PHE A 146 -12.08 -1.30 -14.07
CA PHE A 146 -11.31 -0.06 -14.15
C PHE A 146 -9.88 -0.30 -13.65
N ALA A 147 -8.88 0.21 -14.38
CA ALA A 147 -7.47 -0.02 -14.10
C ALA A 147 -7.10 0.28 -12.64
N LEU A 148 -6.42 -0.67 -12.00
CA LEU A 148 -5.98 -0.58 -10.61
C LEU A 148 -4.49 -0.23 -10.49
N GLY A 149 -3.72 -0.45 -11.55
CA GLY A 149 -2.26 -0.30 -11.57
C GLY A 149 -1.75 1.14 -11.66
N ASN A 150 -2.61 2.15 -11.76
CA ASN A 150 -2.21 3.55 -11.96
C ASN A 150 -1.79 4.23 -10.65
N HIS A 151 -0.72 3.75 -10.00
CA HIS A 151 -0.12 4.36 -8.79
C HIS A 151 -1.13 4.72 -7.69
N GLY A 152 -2.21 3.94 -7.54
CA GLY A 152 -3.30 4.21 -6.60
C GLY A 152 -4.27 5.31 -7.04
N ALA A 153 -4.02 5.97 -8.18
CA ALA A 153 -4.94 6.97 -8.72
C ALA A 153 -6.23 6.31 -9.24
N PRO A 154 -7.34 7.07 -9.29
CA PRO A 154 -8.53 6.62 -9.97
C PRO A 154 -8.26 6.36 -11.46
N ALA A 155 -8.90 5.33 -12.03
CA ALA A 155 -8.86 5.06 -13.47
C ALA A 155 -9.73 6.05 -14.29
N LEU A 156 -10.34 7.00 -13.62
CA LEU A 156 -11.23 8.00 -14.21
C LEU A 156 -10.57 9.37 -14.17
N ARG A 157 -10.56 10.03 -15.32
CA ARG A 157 -10.19 11.44 -15.44
C ARG A 157 -11.42 12.23 -15.90
N VAL A 158 -11.78 13.24 -15.14
CA VAL A 158 -12.88 14.13 -15.44
C VAL A 158 -12.33 15.53 -15.70
N THR A 159 -12.56 16.04 -16.91
CA THR A 159 -12.10 17.37 -17.34
C THR A 159 -13.30 18.24 -17.67
N PRO A 160 -13.68 19.19 -16.81
CA PRO A 160 -14.72 20.17 -17.10
C PRO A 160 -14.14 21.34 -17.89
N GLU A 161 -14.89 21.83 -18.86
CA GLU A 161 -14.66 23.07 -19.60
C GLU A 161 -15.89 23.94 -19.47
N VAL A 162 -15.74 25.10 -18.85
CA VAL A 162 -16.84 26.04 -18.62
C VAL A 162 -16.73 27.17 -19.65
N SER A 163 -17.85 27.56 -20.26
CA SER A 163 -17.93 28.70 -21.19
C SER A 163 -17.60 30.02 -20.50
N ASP A 164 -17.04 30.98 -21.23
CA ASP A 164 -16.64 32.28 -20.69
C ASP A 164 -17.80 33.04 -20.06
N ASP A 165 -19.01 32.86 -20.56
CA ASP A 165 -20.24 33.47 -20.03
C ASP A 165 -20.83 32.71 -18.82
N LEU A 166 -20.22 31.59 -18.42
CA LEU A 166 -20.64 30.73 -17.30
C LEU A 166 -22.05 30.11 -17.45
N HIS A 167 -22.59 30.08 -18.66
CA HIS A 167 -23.95 29.56 -18.91
C HIS A 167 -23.95 28.10 -19.39
N SER A 168 -22.82 27.57 -19.79
CA SER A 168 -22.69 26.18 -20.23
C SER A 168 -21.38 25.55 -19.77
N ALA A 169 -21.35 24.21 -19.71
CA ALA A 169 -20.14 23.46 -19.48
C ALA A 169 -20.17 22.15 -20.28
N SER A 170 -19.04 21.76 -20.78
CA SER A 170 -18.81 20.40 -21.27
C SER A 170 -17.99 19.61 -20.25
N VAL A 171 -18.25 18.32 -20.14
CA VAL A 171 -17.49 17.41 -19.25
C VAL A 171 -17.01 16.23 -20.06
N THR A 172 -15.68 16.12 -20.19
CA THR A 172 -15.04 14.95 -20.79
C THR A 172 -14.69 13.96 -19.69
N VAL A 173 -15.08 12.69 -19.86
CA VAL A 173 -14.75 11.61 -18.94
C VAL A 173 -13.94 10.56 -19.68
N GLU A 174 -12.71 10.34 -19.25
CA GLU A 174 -11.82 9.30 -19.74
C GLU A 174 -11.75 8.19 -18.70
N ALA A 175 -11.91 6.94 -19.13
CA ALA A 175 -11.84 5.77 -18.26
C ALA A 175 -10.79 4.79 -18.78
N ALA A 176 -9.81 4.42 -17.93
CA ALA A 176 -8.90 3.33 -18.21
C ALA A 176 -9.50 2.01 -17.69
N CYS A 177 -9.58 0.99 -18.56
CA CYS A 177 -10.08 -0.35 -18.22
C CYS A 177 -9.00 -1.39 -18.52
N GLU A 178 -8.97 -2.43 -17.74
CA GLU A 178 -8.14 -3.64 -17.88
C GLU A 178 -9.05 -4.86 -18.05
#